data_8529dd4fcfcd711c845cfc139c0789f2
#
_entry.id   8529dd4fcfcd711c845cfc139c0789f2
#
_cell.length_a   1.000
_cell.length_b   1.000
_cell.length_c   1.000
_cell.angle_alpha   90.00
_cell.angle_beta   90.00
_cell.angle_gamma   90.00
#
_symmetry.space_group_name_H-M   'P 1'
#
loop_
_entity.id
_entity.type
_entity.pdbx_description
1 polymer ?
#
loop_
_entity_poly.entity_id
_entity_poly.type
_entity_poly.pdbx_seq_one_letter_code
_entity_poly.pdbx_strand_id
1 'polypeptide(L)'
;QNDNTSVKSSNASTELDAKEDGNKNVTSDETNVAGVVSKASESVVSITALTNSSSRFSNSSGSSGTGIVISENGYILTNKHVVKGMKRYQVVTSNDKVYSNVSLVGVDPNNDLAVLKIKDASGLKPATFGDSSTIRIGQRVVAIGNSLGYQNTVTDGIISGLNRPIEAGSENSSEVERLTGLLQTDAAINPGNSGGPLLNMSGQVLGINTAIASNANGMGFAIPINSVKGIVKTVLKTGEIDKAYLGVQYVDINADIAEAYKLPVKRGAYIRTSSGLAVQKNSPADKAEIKEGDIITKVNGQEVGGSGGGVSDLVSQYVPGDKIKLSVLRDGKEITKDISLGSYPKSSLKNTEDY
;
A
#
# COMPACT_ATOMS: atom_id res chain seq x y z
N GLN A 1 29.93 82.62 14.77
CA GLN A 1 29.42 81.50 15.55
C GLN A 1 29.16 80.34 14.58
N ASN A 2 30.07 79.43 14.55
CA ASN A 2 30.06 78.22 13.71
C ASN A 2 29.52 77.08 14.56
N ASP A 3 28.43 76.53 14.20
CA ASP A 3 28.00 75.23 14.74
C ASP A 3 28.31 74.12 13.71
N ASN A 4 29.29 73.34 14.12
CA ASN A 4 29.77 72.18 13.41
C ASN A 4 29.04 70.95 13.94
N THR A 5 27.97 70.54 13.32
CA THR A 5 27.31 69.26 13.67
C THR A 5 27.92 68.11 12.83
N SER A 6 28.83 67.38 13.48
CA SER A 6 29.41 66.19 12.93
C SER A 6 28.40 65.04 12.95
N VAL A 7 27.94 64.57 11.77
CA VAL A 7 27.18 63.34 11.62
C VAL A 7 28.12 62.16 11.82
N LYS A 8 27.96 61.46 12.96
CA LYS A 8 28.60 60.14 13.17
C LYS A 8 27.89 59.09 12.31
N SER A 9 28.57 58.64 11.27
CA SER A 9 28.24 57.43 10.56
C SER A 9 28.46 56.23 11.47
N SER A 10 27.38 55.60 11.89
CA SER A 10 27.46 54.31 12.61
C SER A 10 27.52 53.19 11.56
N ASN A 11 28.74 52.71 11.31
CA ASN A 11 28.93 51.42 10.64
C ASN A 11 28.40 50.30 11.56
N ALA A 12 27.18 49.85 11.33
CA ALA A 12 26.70 48.59 11.88
C ALA A 12 27.31 47.45 10.99
N SER A 13 28.44 46.96 11.45
CA SER A 13 28.94 45.67 10.97
C SER A 13 28.02 44.61 11.57
N THR A 14 27.13 44.06 10.71
CA THR A 14 26.38 42.85 11.06
C THR A 14 27.36 41.69 10.94
N GLU A 15 28.09 41.39 12.00
CA GLU A 15 28.73 40.10 12.17
C GLU A 15 27.58 39.08 12.33
N LEU A 16 27.38 38.28 11.31
CA LEU A 16 26.64 37.03 11.43
C LEU A 16 27.50 36.07 12.25
N ASP A 17 27.38 36.15 13.56
CA ASP A 17 27.85 35.11 14.47
C ASP A 17 27.00 33.87 14.23
N ALA A 18 27.32 33.13 13.19
CA ALA A 18 26.88 31.76 13.02
C ALA A 18 27.64 30.92 14.06
N LYS A 19 27.21 30.99 15.30
CA LYS A 19 27.54 29.95 16.26
C LYS A 19 26.78 28.72 15.78
N GLU A 20 27.53 27.76 15.26
CA GLU A 20 27.07 26.37 15.09
C GLU A 20 26.78 25.78 16.46
N ASP A 21 25.65 26.13 17.07
CA ASP A 21 25.03 25.37 18.13
C ASP A 21 24.24 24.25 17.44
N GLY A 22 24.97 23.21 17.03
CA GLY A 22 24.36 22.01 16.48
C GLY A 22 23.22 21.57 17.38
N ASN A 23 22.02 21.44 16.83
CA ASN A 23 20.84 20.82 17.42
C ASN A 23 19.87 21.65 18.27
N LYS A 24 20.00 22.97 18.40
CA LYS A 24 19.04 23.74 19.22
C LYS A 24 17.77 24.24 18.51
N ASN A 25 17.68 24.05 17.20
CA ASN A 25 16.52 24.49 16.42
C ASN A 25 15.63 23.36 15.87
N VAL A 26 15.86 22.11 16.31
CA VAL A 26 15.02 20.98 15.91
C VAL A 26 13.76 20.97 16.79
N THR A 27 12.59 21.14 16.15
CA THR A 27 11.30 21.05 16.84
C THR A 27 11.03 19.61 17.30
N SER A 28 10.17 19.43 18.29
CA SER A 28 9.74 18.09 18.73
C SER A 28 9.14 17.28 17.58
N ASP A 29 8.51 17.95 16.62
CA ASP A 29 7.89 17.32 15.44
C ASP A 29 8.95 16.83 14.45
N GLU A 30 10.00 17.61 14.19
CA GLU A 30 11.13 17.21 13.35
C GLU A 30 11.89 16.04 13.97
N THR A 31 12.13 16.08 15.27
CA THR A 31 12.74 14.96 16.01
C THR A 31 11.88 13.69 15.88
N ASN A 32 10.54 13.82 15.87
CA ASN A 32 9.64 12.70 15.72
C ASN A 32 9.74 12.05 14.32
N VAL A 33 9.79 12.84 13.24
CA VAL A 33 9.96 12.29 11.87
C VAL A 33 11.32 11.60 11.74
N ALA A 34 12.39 12.23 12.15
CA ALA A 34 13.73 11.63 12.13
C ALA A 34 13.79 10.34 12.97
N GLY A 35 13.12 10.32 14.12
CA GLY A 35 13.01 9.13 14.96
C GLY A 35 12.24 7.98 14.29
N VAL A 36 11.15 8.29 13.59
CA VAL A 36 10.39 7.31 12.80
C VAL A 36 11.28 6.70 11.72
N VAL A 37 11.99 7.55 10.96
CA VAL A 37 12.88 7.12 9.88
C VAL A 37 14.02 6.24 10.43
N SER A 38 14.69 6.68 11.48
CA SER A 38 15.78 5.89 12.11
C SER A 38 15.29 4.50 12.53
N LYS A 39 14.09 4.40 13.09
CA LYS A 39 13.51 3.13 13.55
C LYS A 39 13.11 2.22 12.39
N ALA A 40 12.55 2.78 11.31
CA ALA A 40 11.95 1.99 10.23
C ALA A 40 12.93 1.66 9.09
N SER A 41 14.01 2.42 8.91
CA SER A 41 14.94 2.29 7.78
C SER A 41 15.56 0.90 7.64
N GLU A 42 15.82 0.20 8.74
CA GLU A 42 16.37 -1.16 8.69
C GLU A 42 15.42 -2.19 8.08
N SER A 43 14.12 -1.87 8.04
CA SER A 43 13.08 -2.71 7.44
C SER A 43 12.75 -2.30 6.00
N VAL A 44 13.45 -1.29 5.44
CA VAL A 44 13.22 -0.77 4.09
C VAL A 44 14.40 -1.12 3.21
N VAL A 45 14.13 -1.68 2.04
CA VAL A 45 15.14 -2.14 1.10
C VAL A 45 14.93 -1.52 -0.28
N SER A 46 16.04 -1.34 -1.01
CA SER A 46 15.99 -1.01 -2.44
C SER A 46 15.81 -2.29 -3.25
N ILE A 47 14.97 -2.23 -4.27
CA ILE A 47 14.78 -3.30 -5.25
C ILE A 47 15.18 -2.80 -6.61
N THR A 48 16.08 -3.51 -7.28
CA THR A 48 16.37 -3.36 -8.69
C THR A 48 15.95 -4.63 -9.42
N ALA A 49 15.08 -4.48 -10.39
CA ALA A 49 14.57 -5.58 -11.20
C ALA A 49 15.06 -5.43 -12.64
N LEU A 50 15.60 -6.49 -13.23
CA LEU A 50 16.33 -6.49 -14.49
C LEU A 50 15.73 -7.49 -15.47
N THR A 51 15.69 -7.11 -16.77
CA THR A 51 15.38 -8.02 -17.87
C THR A 51 16.61 -8.89 -18.22
N ASN A 52 16.40 -10.04 -18.90
CA ASN A 52 17.49 -10.92 -19.35
C ASN A 52 18.25 -10.44 -20.59
N SER A 53 18.29 -9.17 -20.89
CA SER A 53 19.03 -8.65 -22.03
C SER A 53 20.53 -8.88 -21.85
N SER A 54 21.06 -9.90 -22.56
CA SER A 54 22.48 -10.32 -22.53
C SER A 54 23.39 -9.47 -23.39
N SER A 55 22.91 -8.39 -23.99
CA SER A 55 23.74 -7.53 -24.82
C SER A 55 24.50 -6.53 -23.94
N ARG A 56 25.83 -6.60 -24.00
CA ARG A 56 26.76 -5.71 -23.26
C ARG A 56 26.65 -4.22 -23.62
N PHE A 57 25.79 -3.86 -24.56
CA PHE A 57 25.62 -2.51 -25.09
C PHE A 57 24.17 -2.01 -25.14
N SER A 58 23.17 -2.80 -24.69
CA SER A 58 21.83 -2.27 -24.54
C SER A 58 21.66 -1.72 -23.12
N ASN A 59 21.18 -0.50 -23.01
CA ASN A 59 20.64 0.03 -21.75
C ASN A 59 19.68 -1.04 -21.21
N SER A 60 20.09 -1.79 -20.18
CA SER A 60 19.27 -2.79 -19.57
C SER A 60 18.04 -2.09 -19.02
N SER A 61 16.90 -2.28 -19.69
CA SER A 61 15.62 -1.79 -19.17
C SER A 61 15.39 -2.46 -17.83
N GLY A 62 15.50 -1.70 -16.78
CA GLY A 62 15.29 -2.16 -15.40
C GLY A 62 14.22 -1.30 -14.76
N SER A 63 13.53 -1.86 -13.81
CA SER A 63 12.67 -1.13 -12.88
C SER A 63 13.37 -1.04 -11.53
N SER A 64 13.17 0.05 -10.84
CA SER A 64 13.64 0.23 -9.46
C SER A 64 12.51 0.68 -8.57
N GLY A 65 12.53 0.24 -7.33
CA GLY A 65 11.55 0.59 -6.33
C GLY A 65 12.03 0.23 -4.93
N THR A 66 11.11 0.25 -4.03
CA THR A 66 11.34 -0.02 -2.62
C THR A 66 10.61 -1.29 -2.19
N GLY A 67 11.09 -1.93 -1.15
CA GLY A 67 10.43 -3.06 -0.51
C GLY A 67 10.45 -2.95 1.01
N ILE A 68 9.59 -3.72 1.63
CA ILE A 68 9.40 -3.81 3.07
C ILE A 68 9.78 -5.21 3.52
N VAL A 69 10.75 -5.33 4.42
CA VAL A 69 11.11 -6.61 5.04
C VAL A 69 9.96 -7.09 5.92
N ILE A 70 9.44 -8.29 5.67
CA ILE A 70 8.34 -8.88 6.44
C ILE A 70 8.77 -10.09 7.27
N SER A 71 10.01 -10.55 7.12
CA SER A 71 10.56 -11.62 7.95
C SER A 71 12.09 -11.57 8.03
N GLU A 72 12.64 -12.08 9.13
CA GLU A 72 14.10 -12.18 9.34
C GLU A 72 14.81 -13.05 8.31
N ASN A 73 14.11 -14.03 7.74
CA ASN A 73 14.65 -14.97 6.75
C ASN A 73 14.47 -14.49 5.30
N GLY A 74 14.09 -13.23 5.06
CA GLY A 74 14.22 -12.61 3.74
C GLY A 74 12.97 -12.53 2.88
N TYR A 75 11.76 -12.62 3.41
CA TYR A 75 10.58 -12.24 2.65
C TYR A 75 10.45 -10.72 2.59
N ILE A 76 10.20 -10.20 1.38
CA ILE A 76 10.08 -8.77 1.07
C ILE A 76 8.74 -8.52 0.38
N LEU A 77 7.99 -7.56 0.86
CA LEU A 77 6.76 -7.07 0.26
C LEU A 77 7.06 -5.84 -0.59
N THR A 78 6.47 -5.77 -1.79
CA THR A 78 6.61 -4.63 -2.71
C THR A 78 5.39 -4.53 -3.63
N ASN A 79 5.40 -3.60 -4.59
CA ASN A 79 4.37 -3.52 -5.61
C ASN A 79 4.64 -4.50 -6.77
N LYS A 80 3.56 -4.97 -7.40
CA LYS A 80 3.60 -5.80 -8.61
C LYS A 80 4.29 -5.06 -9.77
N HIS A 81 3.96 -3.78 -9.99
CA HIS A 81 4.54 -3.00 -11.08
C HIS A 81 6.07 -2.82 -10.96
N VAL A 82 6.64 -2.91 -9.75
CA VAL A 82 8.11 -2.88 -9.55
C VAL A 82 8.79 -4.11 -10.12
N VAL A 83 8.12 -5.26 -10.14
CA VAL A 83 8.67 -6.57 -10.55
C VAL A 83 8.14 -7.06 -11.90
N LYS A 84 7.12 -6.40 -12.46
CA LYS A 84 6.44 -6.81 -13.70
C LYS A 84 7.42 -6.88 -14.88
N GLY A 85 7.40 -8.00 -15.61
CA GLY A 85 8.23 -8.21 -16.79
C GLY A 85 9.72 -8.47 -16.50
N MET A 86 10.10 -8.62 -15.24
CA MET A 86 11.50 -8.77 -14.81
C MET A 86 11.81 -10.23 -14.47
N LYS A 87 13.06 -10.64 -14.71
CA LYS A 87 13.51 -12.03 -14.49
C LYS A 87 14.59 -12.16 -13.43
N ARG A 88 15.24 -11.08 -13.06
CA ARG A 88 16.28 -11.04 -12.02
C ARG A 88 16.04 -9.88 -11.08
N TYR A 89 16.25 -10.13 -9.81
CA TYR A 89 16.03 -9.15 -8.76
C TYR A 89 17.28 -9.00 -7.92
N GLN A 90 17.60 -7.79 -7.55
CA GLN A 90 18.62 -7.44 -6.58
C GLN A 90 17.98 -6.64 -5.46
N VAL A 91 18.32 -6.96 -4.23
CA VAL A 91 17.84 -6.27 -3.04
C VAL A 91 19.05 -5.70 -2.31
N VAL A 92 18.97 -4.43 -1.96
CA VAL A 92 19.99 -3.72 -1.18
C VAL A 92 19.36 -3.22 0.11
N THR A 93 19.93 -3.61 1.23
CA THR A 93 19.48 -3.22 2.57
C THR A 93 20.04 -1.85 2.97
N SER A 94 19.51 -1.26 4.04
CA SER A 94 19.92 0.05 4.56
C SER A 94 21.39 0.11 5.00
N ASN A 95 22.04 -1.02 5.24
CA ASN A 95 23.47 -1.14 5.55
C ASN A 95 24.32 -1.55 4.33
N ASP A 96 23.83 -1.25 3.12
CA ASP A 96 24.49 -1.47 1.83
C ASP A 96 24.79 -2.96 1.50
N LYS A 97 24.19 -3.91 2.22
CA LYS A 97 24.33 -5.33 1.89
C LYS A 97 23.50 -5.66 0.67
N VAL A 98 24.16 -6.21 -0.35
CA VAL A 98 23.58 -6.56 -1.65
C VAL A 98 23.24 -8.05 -1.68
N TYR A 99 21.99 -8.35 -2.06
CA TYR A 99 21.52 -9.71 -2.30
C TYR A 99 21.08 -9.86 -3.75
N SER A 100 21.73 -10.77 -4.47
CA SER A 100 21.42 -11.07 -5.90
C SER A 100 20.70 -12.41 -6.08
N ASN A 101 20.65 -13.26 -5.03
CA ASN A 101 19.90 -14.50 -5.06
C ASN A 101 18.49 -14.29 -4.53
N VAL A 102 17.67 -13.65 -5.35
CA VAL A 102 16.31 -13.23 -5.01
C VAL A 102 15.33 -13.82 -6.00
N SER A 103 14.25 -14.40 -5.53
CA SER A 103 13.19 -14.98 -6.35
C SER A 103 11.84 -14.33 -6.09
N LEU A 104 10.99 -14.28 -7.12
CA LEU A 104 9.59 -13.90 -6.97
C LEU A 104 8.82 -15.08 -6.36
N VAL A 105 8.15 -14.82 -5.23
CA VAL A 105 7.26 -15.79 -4.58
C VAL A 105 5.91 -15.82 -5.28
N GLY A 106 5.40 -14.65 -5.62
CA GLY A 106 4.14 -14.49 -6.35
C GLY A 106 3.66 -13.04 -6.33
N VAL A 107 2.53 -12.82 -6.98
CA VAL A 107 1.86 -11.52 -7.12
C VAL A 107 0.39 -11.62 -6.76
N ASP A 108 -0.19 -10.54 -6.24
CA ASP A 108 -1.64 -10.32 -6.23
C ASP A 108 -1.97 -9.31 -7.33
N PRO A 109 -2.53 -9.78 -8.46
CA PRO A 109 -2.77 -8.92 -9.60
C PRO A 109 -3.81 -7.83 -9.34
N ASN A 110 -4.71 -8.05 -8.38
CA ASN A 110 -5.82 -7.14 -8.11
C ASN A 110 -5.43 -5.97 -7.19
N ASN A 111 -4.36 -6.12 -6.41
CA ASN A 111 -3.97 -5.14 -5.39
C ASN A 111 -2.57 -4.56 -5.63
N ASP A 112 -1.99 -4.73 -6.81
CA ASP A 112 -0.63 -4.26 -7.13
C ASP A 112 0.42 -4.69 -6.10
N LEU A 113 0.39 -5.95 -5.67
CA LEU A 113 1.30 -6.50 -4.67
C LEU A 113 2.18 -7.61 -5.22
N ALA A 114 3.41 -7.68 -4.74
CA ALA A 114 4.33 -8.76 -4.99
C ALA A 114 5.12 -9.13 -3.72
N VAL A 115 5.51 -10.38 -3.63
CA VAL A 115 6.39 -10.86 -2.58
C VAL A 115 7.64 -11.47 -3.20
N LEU A 116 8.79 -10.99 -2.75
CA LEU A 116 10.11 -11.54 -3.09
C LEU A 116 10.67 -12.36 -1.93
N LYS A 117 11.57 -13.28 -2.24
CA LYS A 117 12.34 -14.07 -1.26
C LYS A 117 13.83 -13.96 -1.55
N ILE A 118 14.57 -13.42 -0.60
CA ILE A 118 16.02 -13.49 -0.59
C ILE A 118 16.40 -14.89 -0.09
N LYS A 119 17.09 -15.67 -0.89
CA LYS A 119 17.65 -16.96 -0.44
C LYS A 119 18.76 -16.72 0.57
N ASP A 120 18.83 -17.59 1.55
CA ASP A 120 19.89 -17.61 2.58
C ASP A 120 20.03 -16.31 3.38
N ALA A 121 18.99 -15.47 3.42
CA ALA A 121 18.93 -14.31 4.30
C ALA A 121 18.64 -14.75 5.73
N SER A 122 19.29 -14.08 6.67
CA SER A 122 19.06 -14.24 8.11
C SER A 122 19.31 -12.91 8.83
N GLY A 123 18.59 -12.70 9.91
CA GLY A 123 18.77 -11.53 10.77
C GLY A 123 18.35 -10.20 10.15
N LEU A 124 17.50 -10.23 9.10
CA LEU A 124 16.87 -9.02 8.61
C LEU A 124 15.86 -8.52 9.64
N LYS A 125 15.58 -7.23 9.64
CA LYS A 125 14.66 -6.62 10.60
C LYS A 125 13.28 -6.44 9.98
N PRO A 126 12.27 -7.21 10.40
CA PRO A 126 10.91 -7.07 9.88
C PRO A 126 10.28 -5.75 10.31
N ALA A 127 9.48 -5.15 9.43
CA ALA A 127 8.67 -3.99 9.74
C ALA A 127 7.55 -4.33 10.73
N THR A 128 7.20 -3.37 11.57
CA THR A 128 6.03 -3.48 12.45
C THR A 128 4.78 -2.99 11.70
N PHE A 129 3.78 -3.84 11.56
CA PHE A 129 2.51 -3.46 10.95
C PHE A 129 1.58 -2.78 11.95
N GLY A 130 0.96 -1.69 11.51
CA GLY A 130 -0.11 -1.02 12.22
C GLY A 130 -1.49 -1.62 11.91
N ASP A 131 -2.51 -0.80 12.13
CA ASP A 131 -3.91 -1.11 11.80
C ASP A 131 -4.51 0.00 10.95
N SER A 132 -4.68 -0.27 9.65
CA SER A 132 -5.22 0.73 8.72
C SER A 132 -6.72 0.99 8.91
N SER A 133 -7.45 0.18 9.66
CA SER A 133 -8.87 0.44 9.99
C SER A 133 -9.06 1.58 10.99
N THR A 134 -8.01 1.94 11.73
CA THR A 134 -8.03 3.02 12.72
C THR A 134 -7.56 4.37 12.18
N ILE A 135 -7.17 4.42 10.91
CA ILE A 135 -6.68 5.64 10.26
C ILE A 135 -7.77 6.71 10.20
N ARG A 136 -7.36 7.96 10.41
CA ARG A 136 -8.21 9.13 10.31
C ARG A 136 -7.64 10.14 9.32
N ILE A 137 -8.52 10.83 8.59
CA ILE A 137 -8.14 11.99 7.75
C ILE A 137 -7.49 13.04 8.66
N GLY A 138 -6.38 13.64 8.18
CA GLY A 138 -5.55 14.58 8.95
C GLY A 138 -4.46 13.91 9.79
N GLN A 139 -4.42 12.57 9.89
CA GLN A 139 -3.37 11.85 10.61
C GLN A 139 -2.03 12.00 9.89
N ARG A 140 -0.97 12.40 10.63
CA ARG A 140 0.38 12.57 10.09
C ARG A 140 0.99 11.22 9.71
N VAL A 141 1.66 11.20 8.57
CA VAL A 141 2.30 10.01 7.99
C VAL A 141 3.67 10.34 7.40
N VAL A 142 4.52 9.33 7.33
CA VAL A 142 5.86 9.41 6.74
C VAL A 142 5.99 8.32 5.69
N ALA A 143 6.33 8.68 4.46
CA ALA A 143 6.66 7.74 3.40
C ALA A 143 8.18 7.59 3.30
N ILE A 144 8.66 6.35 3.25
CA ILE A 144 10.08 6.05 3.06
C ILE A 144 10.25 5.29 1.76
N GLY A 145 11.22 5.72 0.95
CA GLY A 145 11.67 5.01 -0.24
C GLY A 145 13.18 4.83 -0.22
N ASN A 146 13.65 3.85 -0.98
CA ASN A 146 15.07 3.57 -1.15
C ASN A 146 15.31 3.19 -2.61
N SER A 147 15.32 4.18 -3.51
CA SER A 147 15.50 3.94 -4.94
C SER A 147 16.80 4.49 -5.48
N LEU A 148 17.32 3.88 -6.55
CA LEU A 148 18.48 4.35 -7.33
C LEU A 148 19.78 4.47 -6.53
N GLY A 149 19.93 3.76 -5.40
CA GLY A 149 21.13 3.84 -4.55
C GLY A 149 21.21 5.13 -3.71
N TYR A 150 20.18 5.99 -3.79
CA TYR A 150 20.03 7.08 -2.83
C TYR A 150 19.32 6.53 -1.59
N GLN A 151 20.07 6.36 -0.51
CA GLN A 151 19.56 5.86 0.75
C GLN A 151 18.43 6.78 1.26
N ASN A 152 17.27 6.17 1.50
CA ASN A 152 16.13 6.76 2.21
C ASN A 152 15.66 8.13 1.70
N THR A 153 14.95 8.13 0.57
CA THR A 153 14.09 9.27 0.25
C THR A 153 12.93 9.28 1.24
N VAL A 154 12.82 10.34 2.01
CA VAL A 154 11.78 10.51 3.03
C VAL A 154 10.89 11.67 2.63
N THR A 155 9.58 11.44 2.67
CA THR A 155 8.58 12.50 2.55
C THR A 155 7.58 12.36 3.68
N ASP A 156 7.01 13.46 4.16
CA ASP A 156 5.96 13.45 5.17
C ASP A 156 4.75 14.26 4.72
N GLY A 157 3.63 13.99 5.34
CA GLY A 157 2.36 14.62 5.05
C GLY A 157 1.26 14.08 5.96
N ILE A 158 0.03 14.14 5.49
CA ILE A 158 -1.14 13.64 6.20
C ILE A 158 -1.96 12.66 5.35
N ILE A 159 -2.82 11.90 5.97
CA ILE A 159 -3.88 11.18 5.29
C ILE A 159 -4.91 12.20 4.81
N SER A 160 -5.04 12.35 3.50
CA SER A 160 -5.95 13.32 2.85
C SER A 160 -7.29 12.70 2.47
N GLY A 161 -7.36 11.37 2.37
CA GLY A 161 -8.58 10.64 2.02
C GLY A 161 -8.48 9.15 2.28
N LEU A 162 -9.63 8.49 2.33
CA LEU A 162 -9.78 7.04 2.53
C LEU A 162 -10.66 6.47 1.41
N ASN A 163 -10.48 5.19 1.12
CA ASN A 163 -11.26 4.43 0.13
C ASN A 163 -11.28 5.08 -1.26
N ARG A 164 -10.12 5.51 -1.73
CA ARG A 164 -10.00 6.12 -3.06
C ARG A 164 -9.83 5.05 -4.13
N PRO A 165 -10.67 5.04 -5.17
CA PRO A 165 -10.38 4.29 -6.38
C PRO A 165 -9.42 5.10 -7.25
N ILE A 166 -8.46 4.41 -7.88
CA ILE A 166 -7.66 4.97 -8.96
C ILE A 166 -7.70 4.05 -10.16
N GLU A 167 -7.66 4.64 -11.34
CA GLU A 167 -7.45 3.94 -12.59
C GLU A 167 -6.03 4.27 -13.07
N ALA A 168 -5.21 3.24 -13.12
CA ALA A 168 -3.83 3.35 -13.56
C ALA A 168 -3.73 2.74 -14.95
N GLY A 169 -3.35 3.54 -15.92
CA GLY A 169 -3.06 3.11 -17.29
C GLY A 169 -2.09 4.08 -17.93
N SER A 170 -1.15 3.58 -18.72
CA SER A 170 -0.42 4.47 -19.63
C SER A 170 -1.31 4.75 -20.83
N GLU A 171 -1.24 5.95 -21.40
CA GLU A 171 -1.99 6.37 -22.58
C GLU A 171 -1.84 5.41 -23.78
N ASN A 172 -0.85 4.51 -23.74
CA ASN A 172 -0.53 3.55 -24.79
C ASN A 172 -0.80 2.08 -24.41
N SER A 173 -1.32 1.79 -23.20
CA SER A 173 -1.65 0.41 -22.81
C SER A 173 -3.16 0.19 -22.85
N SER A 174 -3.59 -0.91 -23.50
CA SER A 174 -4.97 -1.37 -23.49
C SER A 174 -5.41 -1.93 -22.12
N GLU A 175 -4.50 -2.03 -21.15
CA GLU A 175 -4.76 -2.51 -19.80
C GLU A 175 -4.85 -1.32 -18.84
N VAL A 176 -6.06 -1.03 -18.39
CA VAL A 176 -6.33 -0.11 -17.28
C VAL A 176 -6.37 -0.94 -16.01
N GLU A 177 -5.41 -0.73 -15.13
CA GLU A 177 -5.39 -1.34 -13.80
C GLU A 177 -6.23 -0.49 -12.85
N ARG A 178 -7.26 -1.08 -12.27
CA ARG A 178 -8.13 -0.39 -11.32
C ARG A 178 -7.84 -0.86 -9.91
N LEU A 179 -7.32 0.03 -9.08
CA LEU A 179 -7.12 -0.19 -7.66
C LEU A 179 -8.23 0.52 -6.87
N THR A 180 -8.73 -0.12 -5.83
CA THR A 180 -9.78 0.43 -4.95
C THR A 180 -9.33 0.41 -3.50
N GLY A 181 -10.04 1.12 -2.63
CA GLY A 181 -9.77 1.09 -1.20
C GLY A 181 -8.52 1.83 -0.76
N LEU A 182 -7.87 2.63 -1.62
CA LEU A 182 -6.58 3.23 -1.34
C LEU A 182 -6.67 4.35 -0.29
N LEU A 183 -5.57 4.52 0.45
CA LEU A 183 -5.29 5.69 1.27
C LEU A 183 -4.75 6.80 0.35
N GLN A 184 -5.27 8.00 0.49
CA GLN A 184 -4.75 9.20 -0.16
C GLN A 184 -3.90 10.01 0.83
N THR A 185 -2.77 10.54 0.38
CA THR A 185 -1.86 11.39 1.18
C THR A 185 -1.31 12.52 0.33
N ASP A 186 -0.94 13.63 0.95
CA ASP A 186 -0.18 14.72 0.34
C ASP A 186 1.34 14.54 0.53
N ALA A 187 1.78 13.53 1.29
CA ALA A 187 3.18 13.09 1.24
C ALA A 187 3.56 12.72 -0.20
N ALA A 188 4.67 13.25 -0.70
CA ALA A 188 5.08 13.05 -2.09
C ALA A 188 5.39 11.57 -2.37
N ILE A 189 4.56 10.92 -3.17
CA ILE A 189 4.75 9.55 -3.65
C ILE A 189 5.18 9.63 -5.11
N ASN A 190 6.39 9.15 -5.41
CA ASN A 190 7.02 9.23 -6.71
C ASN A 190 7.66 7.88 -7.07
N PRO A 191 8.00 7.66 -8.36
CA PRO A 191 8.85 6.52 -8.72
C PRO A 191 10.11 6.51 -7.84
N GLY A 192 10.29 5.41 -7.12
CA GLY A 192 11.37 5.24 -6.15
C GLY A 192 10.90 4.95 -4.73
N ASN A 193 9.83 5.56 -4.24
CA ASN A 193 9.24 5.14 -2.97
C ASN A 193 8.06 4.17 -3.14
N SER A 194 7.66 3.84 -4.38
CA SER A 194 6.73 2.75 -4.67
C SER A 194 7.20 1.43 -4.08
N GLY A 195 6.30 0.72 -3.40
CA GLY A 195 6.58 -0.52 -2.68
C GLY A 195 7.14 -0.33 -1.27
N GLY A 196 7.53 0.91 -0.92
CA GLY A 196 7.95 1.28 0.42
C GLY A 196 6.79 1.56 1.38
N PRO A 197 7.08 1.70 2.68
CA PRO A 197 6.06 1.90 3.70
C PRO A 197 5.55 3.34 3.75
N LEU A 198 4.24 3.48 4.01
CA LEU A 198 3.62 4.64 4.60
C LEU A 198 3.46 4.38 6.10
N LEU A 199 4.11 5.17 6.94
CA LEU A 199 4.26 4.94 8.37
C LEU A 199 3.43 5.93 9.19
N ASN A 200 2.96 5.50 10.36
CA ASN A 200 2.49 6.42 11.39
C ASN A 200 3.68 6.96 12.22
N MET A 201 3.41 7.92 13.11
CA MET A 201 4.44 8.54 13.96
C MET A 201 5.04 7.59 15.04
N SER A 202 4.53 6.36 15.15
CA SER A 202 5.13 5.29 15.97
C SER A 202 6.05 4.37 15.16
N GLY A 203 6.20 4.61 13.84
CA GLY A 203 7.00 3.78 12.94
C GLY A 203 6.31 2.49 12.51
N GLN A 204 4.99 2.40 12.62
CA GLN A 204 4.21 1.25 12.16
C GLN A 204 3.72 1.49 10.74
N VAL A 205 3.78 0.46 9.90
CA VAL A 205 3.31 0.50 8.52
C VAL A 205 1.78 0.55 8.49
N LEU A 206 1.25 1.63 7.94
CA LEU A 206 -0.19 1.83 7.69
C LEU A 206 -0.59 1.46 6.26
N GLY A 207 0.36 1.55 5.32
CA GLY A 207 0.13 1.23 3.91
C GLY A 207 1.41 1.03 3.14
N ILE A 208 1.27 0.63 1.87
CA ILE A 208 2.34 0.43 0.91
C ILE A 208 2.18 1.50 -0.17
N ASN A 209 3.19 2.36 -0.32
CA ASN A 209 3.17 3.45 -1.30
C ASN A 209 3.03 2.89 -2.72
N THR A 210 2.19 3.52 -3.55
CA THR A 210 2.04 3.17 -4.95
C THR A 210 2.00 4.44 -5.82
N ALA A 211 2.94 4.56 -6.76
CA ALA A 211 3.09 5.72 -7.66
C ALA A 211 2.45 5.47 -9.04
N ILE A 212 1.34 4.74 -9.09
CA ILE A 212 0.69 4.35 -10.35
C ILE A 212 -0.15 5.50 -10.96
N ALA A 213 -0.58 6.47 -10.17
CA ALA A 213 -1.42 7.57 -10.64
C ALA A 213 -0.57 8.68 -11.29
N SER A 214 -0.27 8.56 -12.57
CA SER A 214 0.57 9.51 -13.33
C SER A 214 -0.01 10.93 -13.48
N ASN A 215 -1.31 11.12 -13.26
CA ASN A 215 -2.00 12.42 -13.46
C ASN A 215 -2.43 13.10 -12.13
N ALA A 216 -1.99 12.60 -10.98
CA ALA A 216 -2.42 13.09 -9.69
C ALA A 216 -1.41 14.08 -9.08
N ASN A 217 -1.26 15.27 -9.68
CA ASN A 217 -0.38 16.31 -9.13
C ASN A 217 -0.71 16.61 -7.66
N GLY A 218 0.26 16.37 -6.76
CA GLY A 218 0.10 16.62 -5.32
C GLY A 218 -0.75 15.61 -4.56
N MET A 219 -1.10 14.47 -5.18
CA MET A 219 -1.80 13.37 -4.52
C MET A 219 -0.97 12.10 -4.57
N GLY A 220 -0.62 11.55 -3.41
CA GLY A 220 -0.02 10.24 -3.25
C GLY A 220 -1.06 9.20 -2.85
N PHE A 221 -0.79 7.95 -3.15
CA PHE A 221 -1.66 6.83 -2.78
C PHE A 221 -0.87 5.71 -2.12
N ALA A 222 -1.55 4.98 -1.23
CA ALA A 222 -0.99 3.79 -0.61
C ALA A 222 -2.06 2.70 -0.43
N ILE A 223 -1.63 1.46 -0.60
CA ILE A 223 -2.46 0.28 -0.35
C ILE A 223 -2.56 0.08 1.15
N PRO A 224 -3.75 0.02 1.78
CA PRO A 224 -3.89 -0.15 3.21
C PRO A 224 -3.22 -1.44 3.70
N ILE A 225 -2.51 -1.38 4.83
CA ILE A 225 -1.76 -2.55 5.33
C ILE A 225 -2.67 -3.72 5.70
N ASN A 226 -3.90 -3.47 6.14
CA ASN A 226 -4.82 -4.54 6.47
C ASN A 226 -5.19 -5.38 5.23
N SER A 227 -5.27 -4.78 4.04
CA SER A 227 -5.57 -5.49 2.79
C SER A 227 -4.51 -6.53 2.40
N VAL A 228 -3.32 -6.48 2.99
CA VAL A 228 -2.21 -7.41 2.68
C VAL A 228 -1.91 -8.40 3.79
N LYS A 229 -2.49 -8.22 4.99
CA LYS A 229 -2.20 -9.06 6.16
C LYS A 229 -2.45 -10.55 5.93
N GLY A 230 -3.51 -10.89 5.19
CA GLY A 230 -3.82 -12.29 4.85
C GLY A 230 -2.73 -12.92 3.99
N ILE A 231 -2.31 -12.24 2.92
CA ILE A 231 -1.21 -12.69 2.04
C ILE A 231 0.09 -12.85 2.82
N VAL A 232 0.45 -11.87 3.65
CA VAL A 232 1.65 -11.95 4.49
C VAL A 232 1.60 -13.18 5.41
N LYS A 233 0.47 -13.42 6.08
CA LYS A 233 0.29 -14.59 6.95
C LYS A 233 0.46 -15.90 6.18
N THR A 234 -0.12 -16.03 4.97
CA THR A 234 -0.01 -17.27 4.18
C THR A 234 1.42 -17.47 3.70
N VAL A 235 2.08 -16.44 3.19
CA VAL A 235 3.49 -16.51 2.75
C VAL A 235 4.42 -16.92 3.89
N LEU A 236 4.28 -16.31 5.08
CA LEU A 236 5.12 -16.65 6.22
C LEU A 236 4.88 -18.09 6.74
N LYS A 237 3.67 -18.62 6.55
CA LYS A 237 3.31 -19.97 6.98
C LYS A 237 3.68 -21.05 5.97
N THR A 238 3.45 -20.79 4.68
CA THR A 238 3.54 -21.83 3.61
C THR A 238 4.63 -21.58 2.58
N GLY A 239 5.16 -20.35 2.52
CA GLY A 239 6.07 -19.92 1.47
C GLY A 239 5.40 -19.56 0.15
N GLU A 240 4.06 -19.59 0.08
CA GLU A 240 3.28 -19.31 -1.13
C GLU A 240 2.25 -18.20 -0.86
N ILE A 241 1.91 -17.43 -1.90
CA ILE A 241 0.78 -16.52 -1.85
C ILE A 241 -0.51 -17.34 -1.92
N ASP A 242 -1.38 -17.14 -0.94
CA ASP A 242 -2.77 -17.59 -0.99
C ASP A 242 -3.66 -16.47 -0.43
N LYS A 243 -4.79 -16.22 -1.09
CA LYS A 243 -5.67 -15.11 -0.78
C LYS A 243 -7.05 -15.64 -0.41
N ALA A 244 -7.60 -15.08 0.66
CA ALA A 244 -8.97 -15.39 1.06
C ALA A 244 -9.96 -14.98 -0.04
N TYR A 245 -10.95 -15.83 -0.25
CA TYR A 245 -11.93 -15.73 -1.33
C TYR A 245 -13.35 -15.89 -0.81
N LEU A 246 -14.23 -14.97 -1.21
CA LEU A 246 -15.65 -14.98 -0.88
C LEU A 246 -16.51 -15.49 -2.06
N GLY A 247 -16.18 -15.06 -3.26
CA GLY A 247 -16.86 -15.48 -4.50
C GLY A 247 -18.08 -14.65 -4.86
N VAL A 248 -18.01 -13.34 -4.67
CA VAL A 248 -19.05 -12.38 -5.07
C VAL A 248 -18.50 -11.32 -6.03
N GLN A 249 -19.38 -10.84 -6.91
CA GLN A 249 -19.22 -9.58 -7.64
C GLN A 249 -20.19 -8.56 -7.06
N TYR A 250 -19.74 -7.34 -6.90
CA TYR A 250 -20.53 -6.29 -6.27
C TYR A 250 -20.17 -4.91 -6.79
N VAL A 251 -21.03 -3.97 -6.51
CA VAL A 251 -20.81 -2.54 -6.72
C VAL A 251 -20.71 -1.88 -5.35
N ASP A 252 -19.65 -1.12 -5.13
CA ASP A 252 -19.52 -0.32 -3.91
C ASP A 252 -20.58 0.79 -3.92
N ILE A 253 -21.34 0.88 -2.84
CA ILE A 253 -22.41 1.86 -2.70
C ILE A 253 -21.80 3.20 -2.31
N ASN A 254 -22.03 4.20 -3.13
CA ASN A 254 -21.87 5.62 -2.87
C ASN A 254 -23.21 6.33 -3.02
N ALA A 255 -23.24 7.66 -2.89
CA ALA A 255 -24.48 8.44 -2.98
C ALA A 255 -25.20 8.25 -4.33
N ASP A 256 -24.44 8.25 -5.44
CA ASP A 256 -24.97 8.14 -6.80
C ASP A 256 -25.55 6.74 -7.06
N ILE A 257 -24.82 5.70 -6.62
CA ILE A 257 -25.28 4.29 -6.73
C ILE A 257 -26.52 4.08 -5.85
N ALA A 258 -26.53 4.63 -4.62
CA ALA A 258 -27.68 4.51 -3.74
C ALA A 258 -28.93 5.14 -4.35
N GLU A 259 -28.79 6.29 -5.00
CA GLU A 259 -29.87 6.97 -5.69
C GLU A 259 -30.31 6.24 -6.94
N ALA A 260 -29.38 5.85 -7.82
CA ALA A 260 -29.65 5.18 -9.08
C ALA A 260 -30.39 3.85 -8.90
N TYR A 261 -30.06 3.09 -7.87
CA TYR A 261 -30.69 1.79 -7.56
C TYR A 261 -31.74 1.87 -6.44
N LYS A 262 -32.05 3.08 -5.93
CA LYS A 262 -33.00 3.31 -4.81
C LYS A 262 -32.69 2.43 -3.61
N LEU A 263 -31.41 2.33 -3.24
CA LEU A 263 -30.98 1.50 -2.14
C LEU A 263 -31.29 2.15 -0.79
N PRO A 264 -31.65 1.35 0.23
CA PRO A 264 -32.01 1.87 1.55
C PRO A 264 -30.80 2.31 2.39
N VAL A 265 -29.59 2.11 1.90
CA VAL A 265 -28.33 2.46 2.58
C VAL A 265 -27.43 3.26 1.65
N LYS A 266 -26.57 4.10 2.26
CA LYS A 266 -25.64 4.98 1.52
C LYS A 266 -24.22 4.41 1.43
N ARG A 267 -23.95 3.25 2.04
CA ARG A 267 -22.67 2.55 2.05
C ARG A 267 -22.92 1.05 2.10
N GLY A 268 -21.95 0.27 1.63
CA GLY A 268 -22.01 -1.18 1.59
C GLY A 268 -21.58 -1.71 0.23
N ALA A 269 -21.69 -3.01 0.04
CA ALA A 269 -21.44 -3.68 -1.23
C ALA A 269 -22.75 -4.30 -1.75
N TYR A 270 -23.26 -3.78 -2.84
CA TYR A 270 -24.46 -4.28 -3.52
C TYR A 270 -24.08 -5.44 -4.41
N ILE A 271 -24.54 -6.65 -4.07
CA ILE A 271 -24.25 -7.88 -4.84
C ILE A 271 -24.95 -7.83 -6.17
N ARG A 272 -24.19 -7.46 -7.19
CA ARG A 272 -24.67 -7.28 -8.55
C ARG A 272 -23.52 -7.35 -9.54
N THR A 273 -23.83 -7.80 -10.76
CA THR A 273 -22.90 -7.75 -11.88
C THR A 273 -23.63 -7.32 -13.15
N SER A 274 -22.90 -6.75 -14.09
CA SER A 274 -23.40 -6.45 -15.44
C SER A 274 -23.27 -7.66 -16.38
N SER A 275 -22.47 -8.66 -16.01
CA SER A 275 -22.24 -9.86 -16.82
C SER A 275 -21.83 -11.04 -15.94
N GLY A 276 -22.31 -12.23 -16.27
CA GLY A 276 -21.97 -13.46 -15.57
C GLY A 276 -22.79 -13.67 -14.29
N LEU A 277 -22.18 -14.24 -13.26
CA LEU A 277 -22.81 -14.57 -12.00
C LEU A 277 -22.35 -13.60 -10.90
N ALA A 278 -23.29 -12.91 -10.25
CA ALA A 278 -22.99 -12.05 -9.10
C ALA A 278 -22.47 -12.87 -7.90
N VAL A 279 -22.90 -14.13 -7.77
CA VAL A 279 -22.37 -15.09 -6.79
C VAL A 279 -21.85 -16.31 -7.55
N GLN A 280 -20.57 -16.61 -7.39
CA GLN A 280 -19.92 -17.73 -8.06
C GLN A 280 -20.41 -19.06 -7.50
N LYS A 281 -20.77 -20.00 -8.39
CA LYS A 281 -21.23 -21.34 -7.97
C LYS A 281 -20.15 -22.06 -7.14
N ASN A 282 -20.60 -22.76 -6.14
CA ASN A 282 -19.77 -23.51 -5.19
C ASN A 282 -18.80 -22.65 -4.36
N SER A 283 -18.87 -21.32 -4.45
CA SER A 283 -18.07 -20.41 -3.65
C SER A 283 -18.53 -20.42 -2.16
N PRO A 284 -17.72 -19.85 -1.26
CA PRO A 284 -18.15 -19.62 0.12
C PRO A 284 -19.45 -18.82 0.24
N ALA A 285 -19.62 -17.79 -0.59
CA ALA A 285 -20.84 -16.98 -0.62
C ALA A 285 -22.07 -17.78 -1.07
N ASP A 286 -21.92 -18.61 -2.10
CA ASP A 286 -23.00 -19.50 -2.59
C ASP A 286 -23.43 -20.50 -1.51
N LYS A 287 -22.46 -21.15 -0.85
CA LYS A 287 -22.72 -22.07 0.28
C LYS A 287 -23.41 -21.40 1.46
N ALA A 288 -23.17 -20.11 1.67
CA ALA A 288 -23.82 -19.30 2.70
C ALA A 288 -25.15 -18.69 2.22
N GLU A 289 -25.59 -19.04 1.00
CA GLU A 289 -26.83 -18.55 0.40
C GLU A 289 -26.88 -17.01 0.25
N ILE A 290 -25.75 -16.40 -0.04
CA ILE A 290 -25.71 -15.00 -0.51
C ILE A 290 -26.32 -14.97 -1.93
N LYS A 291 -27.10 -13.93 -2.21
CA LYS A 291 -27.84 -13.81 -3.46
C LYS A 291 -27.57 -12.47 -4.14
N GLU A 292 -27.77 -12.42 -5.44
CA GLU A 292 -27.85 -11.15 -6.15
C GLU A 292 -29.01 -10.31 -5.56
N GLY A 293 -28.78 -9.02 -5.39
CA GLY A 293 -29.68 -8.10 -4.70
C GLY A 293 -29.41 -7.91 -3.22
N ASP A 294 -28.58 -8.76 -2.60
CA ASP A 294 -28.12 -8.55 -1.22
C ASP A 294 -27.20 -7.33 -1.13
N ILE A 295 -27.18 -6.70 0.05
CA ILE A 295 -26.21 -5.65 0.37
C ILE A 295 -25.39 -6.12 1.57
N ILE A 296 -24.08 -6.33 1.40
CA ILE A 296 -23.19 -6.58 2.52
C ILE A 296 -22.88 -5.25 3.19
N THR A 297 -23.27 -5.11 4.45
CA THR A 297 -23.12 -3.87 5.23
C THR A 297 -21.94 -3.96 6.20
N LYS A 298 -21.60 -5.15 6.71
CA LYS A 298 -20.49 -5.36 7.65
C LYS A 298 -19.80 -6.70 7.41
N VAL A 299 -18.49 -6.72 7.71
CA VAL A 299 -17.65 -7.92 7.80
C VAL A 299 -17.07 -7.96 9.21
N ASN A 300 -17.38 -8.99 10.00
CA ASN A 300 -16.97 -9.10 11.41
C ASN A 300 -17.22 -7.82 12.24
N GLY A 301 -18.35 -7.16 12.00
CA GLY A 301 -18.75 -5.93 12.67
C GLY A 301 -18.13 -4.64 12.09
N GLN A 302 -17.14 -4.73 11.22
CA GLN A 302 -16.56 -3.57 10.52
C GLN A 302 -17.45 -3.16 9.35
N GLU A 303 -17.75 -1.86 9.25
CA GLU A 303 -18.61 -1.32 8.20
C GLU A 303 -17.92 -1.38 6.83
N VAL A 304 -18.64 -1.89 5.82
CA VAL A 304 -18.23 -1.86 4.42
C VAL A 304 -18.36 -0.45 3.86
N GLY A 305 -17.30 0.04 3.21
CA GLY A 305 -17.23 1.42 2.72
C GLY A 305 -16.87 2.45 3.80
N GLY A 306 -16.54 1.98 5.01
CA GLY A 306 -15.93 2.77 6.09
C GLY A 306 -14.40 2.92 5.93
N SER A 307 -13.70 3.22 7.03
CA SER A 307 -12.23 3.35 7.04
C SER A 307 -11.50 2.03 6.68
N GLY A 308 -12.17 0.89 6.85
CA GLY A 308 -11.63 -0.43 6.52
C GLY A 308 -11.71 -0.82 5.04
N GLY A 309 -12.30 0.02 4.18
CA GLY A 309 -12.44 -0.27 2.76
C GLY A 309 -13.70 -1.01 2.37
N GLY A 310 -13.70 -1.56 1.14
CA GLY A 310 -14.76 -2.41 0.61
C GLY A 310 -14.73 -3.83 1.15
N VAL A 311 -15.63 -4.69 0.66
CA VAL A 311 -15.66 -6.12 1.06
C VAL A 311 -14.34 -6.81 0.75
N SER A 312 -13.74 -6.52 -0.41
CA SER A 312 -12.45 -7.12 -0.80
C SER A 312 -11.35 -6.79 0.21
N ASP A 313 -11.24 -5.53 0.63
CA ASP A 313 -10.23 -5.07 1.59
C ASP A 313 -10.42 -5.73 2.96
N LEU A 314 -11.67 -5.78 3.42
CA LEU A 314 -12.01 -6.40 4.71
C LEU A 314 -11.77 -7.92 4.71
N VAL A 315 -12.06 -8.62 3.60
CA VAL A 315 -11.81 -10.06 3.46
C VAL A 315 -10.33 -10.37 3.33
N SER A 316 -9.55 -9.51 2.68
CA SER A 316 -8.09 -9.69 2.47
C SER A 316 -7.25 -9.68 3.77
N GLN A 317 -7.82 -9.30 4.91
CA GLN A 317 -7.17 -9.39 6.23
C GLN A 317 -7.09 -10.83 6.75
N TYR A 318 -7.91 -11.73 6.21
CA TYR A 318 -8.06 -13.11 6.63
C TYR A 318 -7.30 -14.05 5.71
N VAL A 319 -7.19 -15.30 6.14
CA VAL A 319 -6.59 -16.38 5.33
C VAL A 319 -7.68 -17.37 4.92
N PRO A 320 -7.45 -18.17 3.85
CA PRO A 320 -8.34 -19.26 3.49
C PRO A 320 -8.62 -20.19 4.68
N GLY A 321 -9.86 -20.55 4.87
CA GLY A 321 -10.34 -21.36 5.99
C GLY A 321 -10.81 -20.56 7.21
N ASP A 322 -10.48 -19.27 7.30
CA ASP A 322 -11.00 -18.41 8.37
C ASP A 322 -12.52 -18.29 8.27
N LYS A 323 -13.16 -18.21 9.44
CA LYS A 323 -14.60 -17.95 9.55
C LYS A 323 -14.84 -16.47 9.77
N ILE A 324 -15.72 -15.90 8.95
CA ILE A 324 -16.16 -14.52 9.08
C ILE A 324 -17.68 -14.46 9.22
N LYS A 325 -18.14 -13.36 9.80
CA LYS A 325 -19.55 -13.03 9.93
C LYS A 325 -19.89 -11.84 9.03
N LEU A 326 -20.85 -12.02 8.13
CA LEU A 326 -21.38 -10.94 7.31
C LEU A 326 -22.71 -10.43 7.87
N SER A 327 -22.86 -9.10 7.98
CA SER A 327 -24.19 -8.48 8.07
C SER A 327 -24.65 -8.18 6.65
N VAL A 328 -25.83 -8.67 6.31
CA VAL A 328 -26.41 -8.58 4.97
C VAL A 328 -27.81 -7.98 5.08
N LEU A 329 -28.08 -6.98 4.27
CA LEU A 329 -29.42 -6.43 4.13
C LEU A 329 -30.10 -7.08 2.91
N ARG A 330 -31.19 -7.79 3.13
CA ARG A 330 -32.00 -8.47 2.11
C ARG A 330 -33.46 -8.08 2.29
N ASP A 331 -34.10 -7.55 1.26
CA ASP A 331 -35.51 -7.13 1.29
C ASP A 331 -35.85 -6.23 2.51
N GLY A 332 -34.95 -5.31 2.82
CA GLY A 332 -35.09 -4.38 3.95
C GLY A 332 -34.85 -4.99 5.34
N LYS A 333 -34.48 -6.28 5.43
CA LYS A 333 -34.19 -6.96 6.69
C LYS A 333 -32.71 -7.26 6.82
N GLU A 334 -32.14 -6.96 7.98
CA GLU A 334 -30.77 -7.35 8.30
C GLU A 334 -30.74 -8.83 8.70
N ILE A 335 -29.89 -9.59 8.03
CA ILE A 335 -29.59 -10.99 8.31
C ILE A 335 -28.10 -11.16 8.54
N THR A 336 -27.72 -12.17 9.29
CA THR A 336 -26.33 -12.52 9.54
C THR A 336 -25.99 -13.84 8.86
N LYS A 337 -24.82 -13.91 8.21
CA LYS A 337 -24.30 -15.12 7.57
C LYS A 337 -22.91 -15.42 8.10
N ASP A 338 -22.72 -16.66 8.60
CA ASP A 338 -21.39 -17.18 8.94
C ASP A 338 -20.79 -17.87 7.73
N ILE A 339 -19.57 -17.49 7.36
CA ILE A 339 -18.92 -17.94 6.12
C ILE A 339 -17.51 -18.41 6.42
N SER A 340 -17.15 -19.60 5.92
CA SER A 340 -15.76 -20.05 5.88
C SER A 340 -15.15 -19.63 4.54
N LEU A 341 -14.11 -18.82 4.58
CA LEU A 341 -13.45 -18.29 3.38
C LEU A 341 -12.73 -19.41 2.63
N GLY A 342 -12.78 -19.36 1.31
CA GLY A 342 -12.03 -20.24 0.41
C GLY A 342 -10.69 -19.64 0.00
N SER A 343 -9.93 -20.39 -0.80
CA SER A 343 -8.75 -19.88 -1.50
C SER A 343 -9.15 -19.23 -2.82
N TYR A 344 -8.52 -18.12 -3.15
CA TYR A 344 -8.65 -17.52 -4.47
C TYR A 344 -8.10 -18.49 -5.53
N PRO A 345 -8.67 -18.57 -6.75
CA PRO A 345 -8.19 -19.48 -7.78
C PRO A 345 -6.69 -19.29 -8.06
N LYS A 346 -5.91 -20.33 -7.82
CA LYS A 346 -4.42 -20.27 -7.96
C LYS A 346 -3.94 -19.93 -9.37
N SER A 347 -4.73 -20.26 -10.40
CA SER A 347 -4.46 -19.86 -11.79
C SER A 347 -4.39 -18.34 -11.97
N SER A 348 -5.14 -17.60 -11.16
CA SER A 348 -5.16 -16.13 -11.20
C SER A 348 -4.04 -15.47 -10.36
N LEU A 349 -3.37 -16.24 -9.49
CA LEU A 349 -2.28 -15.75 -8.62
C LEU A 349 -0.89 -16.18 -9.12
N LYS A 350 -0.81 -17.15 -10.04
CA LYS A 350 0.44 -17.79 -10.49
C LYS A 350 0.85 -17.47 -11.93
N ASN A 351 0.16 -16.63 -12.65
CA ASN A 351 0.60 -16.25 -14.00
C ASN A 351 1.90 -15.42 -13.93
N THR A 352 2.99 -16.10 -13.55
CA THR A 352 4.35 -15.55 -13.58
C THR A 352 4.94 -15.57 -15.00
N GLU A 353 4.28 -16.22 -15.97
CA GLU A 353 4.74 -16.28 -17.37
C GLU A 353 4.30 -15.04 -18.18
N ASP A 354 3.26 -14.34 -17.74
CA ASP A 354 2.77 -13.10 -18.36
C ASP A 354 3.30 -11.81 -17.64
N TYR A 355 4.21 -11.97 -16.71
CA TYR A 355 4.79 -10.86 -15.93
C TYR A 355 6.29 -10.68 -16.15
#